data_4f6a802a3f0a245ee6bba895ff5c88c1
#
_entry.id   4f6a802a3f0a245ee6bba895ff5c88c1
#
_cell.length_a   1.000
_cell.length_b   1.000
_cell.length_c   1.000
_cell.angle_alpha   90.00
_cell.angle_beta   90.00
_cell.angle_gamma   90.00
#
_symmetry.space_group_name_H-M   'P 1'
#
loop_
_entity.id
_entity.type
_entity.pdbx_description
1 polymer ?
#
loop_
_entity_poly.entity_id
_entity_poly.type
_entity_poly.pdbx_seq_one_letter_code
_entity_poly.pdbx_strand_id
1 'polypeptide(L)'
;MSDQREIARRIAARFRWPWQRDYVRAKLRLDPAYTAVADRIATSSADVLDIGCGFGLLGFHLRECGFRGHYHGIDFDQGKIAQARRITREYGVDLAFDDGQANALPEFSGHVILLDVLHYLDAAEQQLLLREAAARVAPGALLIVRNVLRERSWRFRITVWEERFAYAVRWMRTPPRHFPDRAEVEAPLRAAGLDIDVRPLWGSTPFNSYAIVARRNP
;
A
#
# COMPACT_ATOMS: atom_id res chain seq x y z
N MET A 1 -14.96 -16.03 -8.60
CA MET A 1 -14.25 -14.73 -8.43
C MET A 1 -15.29 -13.64 -8.34
N SER A 2 -15.42 -12.96 -7.20
CA SER A 2 -16.31 -11.80 -7.08
C SER A 2 -15.85 -10.73 -8.07
N ASP A 3 -16.79 -10.12 -8.80
CA ASP A 3 -16.46 -9.05 -9.75
C ASP A 3 -15.80 -7.89 -8.99
N GLN A 4 -14.62 -7.45 -9.41
CA GLN A 4 -13.88 -6.31 -8.85
C GLN A 4 -14.78 -5.06 -8.70
N ARG A 5 -15.72 -4.88 -9.61
CA ARG A 5 -16.69 -3.77 -9.57
C ARG A 5 -17.64 -3.89 -8.38
N GLU A 6 -18.06 -5.10 -8.08
CA GLU A 6 -18.97 -5.38 -6.98
C GLU A 6 -18.26 -5.21 -5.63
N ILE A 7 -17.02 -5.70 -5.49
CA ILE A 7 -16.16 -5.46 -4.32
C ILE A 7 -16.00 -3.96 -4.09
N ALA A 8 -15.62 -3.21 -5.11
CA ALA A 8 -15.44 -1.76 -5.02
C ALA A 8 -16.74 -1.05 -4.60
N ARG A 9 -17.91 -1.51 -5.10
CA ARG A 9 -19.21 -0.95 -4.73
C ARG A 9 -19.55 -1.21 -3.26
N ARG A 10 -19.36 -2.45 -2.77
CA ARG A 10 -19.63 -2.82 -1.37
C ARG A 10 -18.76 -2.05 -0.39
N ILE A 11 -17.47 -1.96 -0.64
CA ILE A 11 -16.55 -1.18 0.21
C ILE A 11 -16.91 0.30 0.19
N ALA A 12 -17.13 0.88 -1.00
CA ALA A 12 -17.46 2.30 -1.13
C ALA A 12 -18.78 2.68 -0.41
N ALA A 13 -19.76 1.79 -0.38
CA ALA A 13 -21.03 2.03 0.29
C ALA A 13 -20.90 2.29 1.80
N ARG A 14 -19.79 1.88 2.44
CA ARG A 14 -19.50 2.08 3.87
C ARG A 14 -18.94 3.48 4.18
N PHE A 15 -18.56 4.23 3.17
CA PHE A 15 -18.10 5.60 3.35
C PHE A 15 -19.29 6.58 3.44
N ARG A 16 -19.19 7.53 4.37
CA ARG A 16 -20.30 8.43 4.68
C ARG A 16 -20.57 9.43 3.55
N TRP A 17 -19.49 10.05 3.03
CA TRP A 17 -19.61 11.17 2.12
C TRP A 17 -19.62 10.69 0.65
N PRO A 18 -20.48 11.27 -0.22
CA PRO A 18 -20.57 10.88 -1.64
C PRO A 18 -19.22 10.94 -2.36
N TRP A 19 -18.46 12.02 -2.18
CA TRP A 19 -17.14 12.16 -2.81
C TRP A 19 -16.14 11.07 -2.37
N GLN A 20 -16.20 10.61 -1.11
CA GLN A 20 -15.38 9.49 -0.65
C GLN A 20 -15.81 8.18 -1.32
N ARG A 21 -17.12 7.98 -1.48
CA ARG A 21 -17.64 6.77 -2.19
C ARG A 21 -17.15 6.72 -3.61
N ASP A 22 -17.18 7.85 -4.32
CA ASP A 22 -16.70 7.92 -5.69
C ASP A 22 -15.19 7.74 -5.78
N TYR A 23 -14.43 8.37 -4.88
CA TYR A 23 -12.99 8.16 -4.76
C TYR A 23 -12.64 6.67 -4.51
N VAL A 24 -13.24 6.05 -3.49
CA VAL A 24 -12.98 4.64 -3.13
C VAL A 24 -13.35 3.70 -4.26
N ARG A 25 -14.51 3.95 -4.91
CA ARG A 25 -14.95 3.15 -6.05
C ARG A 25 -13.96 3.26 -7.23
N ALA A 26 -13.53 4.47 -7.55
CA ALA A 26 -12.55 4.71 -8.60
C ALA A 26 -11.19 4.07 -8.25
N LYS A 27 -10.68 4.31 -7.04
CA LYS A 27 -9.40 3.78 -6.57
C LYS A 27 -9.37 2.26 -6.63
N LEU A 28 -10.36 1.57 -6.08
CA LEU A 28 -10.40 0.10 -6.09
C LEU A 28 -10.62 -0.51 -7.48
N ARG A 29 -11.21 0.23 -8.43
CA ARG A 29 -11.45 -0.26 -9.79
C ARG A 29 -10.29 -0.02 -10.75
N LEU A 30 -9.60 1.11 -10.60
CA LEU A 30 -8.62 1.59 -11.58
C LEU A 30 -7.19 1.33 -11.14
N ASP A 31 -6.93 1.26 -9.83
CA ASP A 31 -5.61 1.01 -9.31
C ASP A 31 -5.34 -0.50 -9.24
N PRO A 32 -4.40 -1.01 -10.05
CA PRO A 32 -4.10 -2.44 -10.11
C PRO A 32 -3.40 -2.97 -8.84
N ALA A 33 -2.95 -2.10 -7.93
CA ALA A 33 -2.22 -2.51 -6.73
C ALA A 33 -3.04 -3.43 -5.84
N TYR A 34 -4.32 -3.14 -5.66
CA TYR A 34 -5.20 -3.92 -4.77
C TYR A 34 -5.38 -5.36 -5.25
N THR A 35 -5.66 -5.53 -6.55
CA THR A 35 -5.77 -6.87 -7.16
C THR A 35 -4.43 -7.59 -7.14
N ALA A 36 -3.35 -6.89 -7.49
CA ALA A 36 -2.01 -7.47 -7.52
C ALA A 36 -1.53 -7.97 -6.14
N VAL A 37 -1.93 -7.31 -5.05
CA VAL A 37 -1.68 -7.79 -3.68
C VAL A 37 -2.58 -8.97 -3.37
N ALA A 38 -3.90 -8.87 -3.63
CA ALA A 38 -4.86 -9.93 -3.32
C ALA A 38 -4.52 -11.25 -4.04
N ASP A 39 -4.13 -11.19 -5.32
CA ASP A 39 -3.72 -12.37 -6.12
C ASP A 39 -2.53 -13.13 -5.50
N ARG A 40 -1.72 -12.45 -4.67
CA ARG A 40 -0.54 -13.05 -4.04
C ARG A 40 -0.76 -13.56 -2.63
N ILE A 41 -1.64 -12.92 -1.87
CA ILE A 41 -1.74 -13.19 -0.43
C ILE A 41 -3.17 -13.52 0.05
N ALA A 42 -4.21 -13.42 -0.78
CA ALA A 42 -5.60 -13.65 -0.33
C ALA A 42 -5.83 -15.06 0.23
N THR A 43 -5.07 -16.06 -0.22
CA THR A 43 -5.14 -17.46 0.26
C THR A 43 -4.08 -17.78 1.32
N SER A 44 -3.23 -16.82 1.69
CA SER A 44 -2.22 -17.01 2.73
C SER A 44 -2.85 -17.01 4.11
N SER A 45 -2.27 -17.79 5.01
CA SER A 45 -2.58 -17.77 6.45
C SER A 45 -1.66 -16.83 7.25
N ALA A 46 -0.60 -16.32 6.63
CA ALA A 46 0.32 -15.39 7.29
C ALA A 46 -0.35 -14.02 7.48
N ASP A 47 -0.08 -13.40 8.60
CA ASP A 47 -0.60 -12.07 8.94
C ASP A 47 -0.08 -10.98 8.01
N VAL A 48 -0.77 -9.84 7.96
CA VAL A 48 -0.43 -8.69 7.11
C VAL A 48 -0.23 -7.44 7.95
N LEU A 49 0.93 -6.79 7.77
CA LEU A 49 1.18 -5.41 8.21
C LEU A 49 1.12 -4.48 6.99
N ASP A 50 0.19 -3.54 6.99
CA ASP A 50 0.03 -2.53 5.93
C ASP A 50 0.48 -1.16 6.44
N ILE A 51 1.65 -0.71 5.97
CA ILE A 51 2.28 0.54 6.41
C ILE A 51 1.83 1.66 5.47
N GLY A 52 1.20 2.71 6.03
CA GLY A 52 0.55 3.77 5.27
C GLY A 52 -0.80 3.34 4.70
N CYS A 53 -1.57 2.59 5.49
CA CYS A 53 -2.84 1.95 5.06
C CYS A 53 -3.96 2.94 4.69
N GLY A 54 -3.83 4.22 5.04
CA GLY A 54 -4.82 5.26 4.80
C GLY A 54 -6.20 4.91 5.38
N PHE A 55 -7.20 4.87 4.53
CA PHE A 55 -8.57 4.46 4.90
C PHE A 55 -8.75 2.96 5.11
N GLY A 56 -7.68 2.16 5.08
CA GLY A 56 -7.74 0.71 5.23
C GLY A 56 -8.31 -0.02 4.02
N LEU A 57 -8.29 0.59 2.85
CA LEU A 57 -8.93 0.02 1.66
C LEU A 57 -8.37 -1.35 1.28
N LEU A 58 -7.07 -1.57 1.47
CA LEU A 58 -6.45 -2.87 1.20
C LEU A 58 -7.00 -3.95 2.13
N GLY A 59 -7.12 -3.68 3.42
CA GLY A 59 -7.67 -4.64 4.40
C GLY A 59 -9.09 -5.06 4.04
N PHE A 60 -9.96 -4.09 3.72
CA PHE A 60 -11.32 -4.40 3.26
C PHE A 60 -11.33 -5.19 1.96
N HIS A 61 -10.47 -4.81 1.00
CA HIS A 61 -10.36 -5.52 -0.27
C HIS A 61 -9.91 -6.98 -0.08
N LEU A 62 -8.90 -7.20 0.74
CA LEU A 62 -8.41 -8.54 1.07
C LEU A 62 -9.49 -9.41 1.73
N ARG A 63 -10.30 -8.86 2.65
CA ARG A 63 -11.43 -9.59 3.26
C ARG A 63 -12.47 -9.99 2.21
N GLU A 64 -12.81 -9.12 1.28
CA GLU A 64 -13.70 -9.43 0.16
C GLU A 64 -13.12 -10.49 -0.79
N CYS A 65 -11.80 -10.54 -0.94
CA CYS A 65 -11.08 -11.55 -1.73
C CYS A 65 -10.85 -12.87 -0.99
N GLY A 66 -11.28 -12.99 0.27
CA GLY A 66 -11.21 -14.22 1.03
C GLY A 66 -10.05 -14.36 2.01
N PHE A 67 -9.20 -13.35 2.16
CA PHE A 67 -8.14 -13.35 3.17
C PHE A 67 -8.73 -13.49 4.59
N ARG A 68 -8.16 -14.39 5.41
CA ARG A 68 -8.63 -14.70 6.78
C ARG A 68 -7.56 -14.52 7.86
N GLY A 69 -6.29 -14.27 7.48
CA GLY A 69 -5.22 -13.96 8.44
C GLY A 69 -5.48 -12.65 9.19
N HIS A 70 -4.71 -12.39 10.23
CA HIS A 70 -4.77 -11.11 10.92
C HIS A 70 -4.25 -10.00 10.00
N TYR A 71 -4.93 -8.83 10.01
CA TYR A 71 -4.50 -7.66 9.28
C TYR A 71 -4.35 -6.48 10.23
N HIS A 72 -3.19 -5.84 10.17
CA HIS A 72 -2.88 -4.66 10.95
C HIS A 72 -2.43 -3.53 10.02
N GLY A 73 -3.24 -2.49 9.90
CA GLY A 73 -2.92 -1.28 9.14
C GLY A 73 -2.46 -0.15 10.06
N ILE A 74 -1.38 0.53 9.67
CA ILE A 74 -0.90 1.73 10.37
C ILE A 74 -0.83 2.91 9.42
N ASP A 75 -1.22 4.10 9.90
CA ASP A 75 -1.11 5.37 9.15
C ASP A 75 -0.95 6.53 10.13
N PHE A 76 -0.23 7.58 9.72
CA PHE A 76 -0.05 8.78 10.55
C PHE A 76 -1.31 9.67 10.60
N ASP A 77 -2.25 9.52 9.66
CA ASP A 77 -3.47 10.31 9.59
C ASP A 77 -4.55 9.71 10.50
N GLN A 78 -4.63 10.22 11.73
CA GLN A 78 -5.61 9.79 12.73
C GLN A 78 -7.06 9.86 12.23
N GLY A 79 -7.38 10.82 11.34
CA GLY A 79 -8.73 10.95 10.77
C GLY A 79 -9.07 9.78 9.84
N LYS A 80 -8.11 9.33 9.03
CA LYS A 80 -8.27 8.15 8.18
C LYS A 80 -8.38 6.88 9.03
N ILE A 81 -7.54 6.73 10.05
CA ILE A 81 -7.58 5.60 10.98
C ILE A 81 -8.90 5.54 11.74
N ALA A 82 -9.38 6.66 12.27
CA ALA A 82 -10.68 6.70 12.94
C ALA A 82 -11.83 6.26 12.02
N GLN A 83 -11.76 6.63 10.74
CA GLN A 83 -12.72 6.19 9.75
C GLN A 83 -12.59 4.71 9.42
N ALA A 84 -11.37 4.20 9.25
CA ALA A 84 -11.11 2.77 9.03
C ALA A 84 -11.66 1.93 10.19
N ARG A 85 -11.37 2.30 11.43
CA ARG A 85 -11.91 1.65 12.65
C ARG A 85 -13.45 1.67 12.70
N ARG A 86 -14.08 2.78 12.31
CA ARG A 86 -15.54 2.88 12.23
C ARG A 86 -16.10 1.89 11.20
N ILE A 87 -15.53 1.89 9.99
CA ILE A 87 -15.98 1.00 8.91
C ILE A 87 -15.82 -0.45 9.31
N THR A 88 -14.70 -0.81 9.96
CA THR A 88 -14.43 -2.17 10.45
C THR A 88 -15.57 -2.67 11.36
N ARG A 89 -15.99 -1.86 12.34
CA ARG A 89 -17.09 -2.22 13.22
C ARG A 89 -18.43 -2.38 12.50
N GLU A 90 -18.73 -1.48 11.56
CA GLU A 90 -19.97 -1.52 10.78
C GLU A 90 -19.99 -2.64 9.74
N TYR A 91 -18.81 -3.03 9.26
CA TYR A 91 -18.64 -4.09 8.26
C TYR A 91 -18.65 -5.48 8.89
N GLY A 92 -18.38 -5.57 10.20
CA GLY A 92 -18.33 -6.83 10.93
C GLY A 92 -17.14 -7.71 10.55
N VAL A 93 -16.00 -7.08 10.21
CA VAL A 93 -14.74 -7.77 9.86
C VAL A 93 -13.68 -7.54 10.94
N ASP A 94 -12.78 -8.50 11.10
CA ASP A 94 -11.68 -8.40 12.05
C ASP A 94 -10.45 -7.82 11.35
N LEU A 95 -10.29 -6.49 11.44
CA LEU A 95 -9.15 -5.74 10.94
C LEU A 95 -8.70 -4.76 12.04
N ALA A 96 -7.41 -4.75 12.34
CA ALA A 96 -6.80 -3.79 13.28
C ALA A 96 -6.27 -2.56 12.52
N PHE A 97 -6.49 -1.37 13.08
CA PHE A 97 -5.94 -0.13 12.53
C PHE A 97 -5.44 0.75 13.66
N ASP A 98 -4.20 1.23 13.56
CA ASP A 98 -3.59 2.11 14.55
C ASP A 98 -2.94 3.33 13.92
N ASP A 99 -2.96 4.44 14.65
CA ASP A 99 -2.17 5.59 14.29
C ASP A 99 -0.70 5.32 14.63
N GLY A 100 0.16 5.49 13.64
CA GLY A 100 1.58 5.20 13.76
C GLY A 100 2.38 5.86 12.65
N GLN A 101 3.67 5.99 12.90
CA GLN A 101 4.60 6.55 11.92
C GLN A 101 5.46 5.46 11.30
N ALA A 102 5.89 5.67 10.08
CA ALA A 102 6.74 4.73 9.34
C ALA A 102 8.12 4.48 9.98
N ASN A 103 8.56 5.35 10.89
CA ASN A 103 9.82 5.22 11.63
C ASN A 103 9.68 4.50 12.99
N ALA A 104 8.47 4.05 13.36
CA ALA A 104 8.18 3.37 14.63
C ALA A 104 7.22 2.20 14.37
N LEU A 105 7.70 1.20 13.64
CA LEU A 105 6.90 0.04 13.29
C LEU A 105 6.73 -0.91 14.50
N PRO A 106 5.55 -1.53 14.67
CA PRO A 106 5.33 -2.53 15.71
C PRO A 106 6.21 -3.77 15.48
N GLU A 107 6.38 -4.57 16.53
CA GLU A 107 6.88 -5.94 16.37
C GLU A 107 5.89 -6.73 15.54
N PHE A 108 6.41 -7.42 14.52
CA PHE A 108 5.57 -8.12 13.56
C PHE A 108 6.38 -9.19 12.83
N SER A 109 5.70 -10.26 12.40
CA SER A 109 6.26 -11.28 11.52
C SER A 109 5.17 -11.82 10.59
N GLY A 110 5.26 -11.54 9.28
CA GLY A 110 4.25 -11.90 8.29
C GLY A 110 4.51 -11.26 6.93
N HIS A 111 3.45 -10.99 6.18
CA HIS A 111 3.51 -10.16 4.97
C HIS A 111 3.58 -8.68 5.35
N VAL A 112 4.42 -7.92 4.65
CA VAL A 112 4.51 -6.47 4.85
C VAL A 112 4.16 -5.77 3.54
N ILE A 113 3.30 -4.76 3.62
CA ILE A 113 2.79 -4.02 2.46
C ILE A 113 3.09 -2.53 2.61
N LEU A 114 3.58 -1.91 1.52
CA LEU A 114 3.78 -0.46 1.41
C LEU A 114 3.22 0.00 0.05
N LEU A 115 2.06 0.66 0.06
CA LEU A 115 1.45 1.19 -1.16
C LEU A 115 1.53 2.71 -1.16
N ASP A 116 2.37 3.28 -2.04
CA ASP A 116 2.53 4.72 -2.24
C ASP A 116 3.03 5.49 -1.00
N VAL A 117 3.94 4.91 -0.23
CA VAL A 117 4.47 5.51 1.00
C VAL A 117 5.83 6.17 0.78
N LEU A 118 6.74 5.51 0.05
CA LEU A 118 8.16 5.89 0.03
C LEU A 118 8.37 7.34 -0.44
N HIS A 119 7.70 7.78 -1.48
CA HIS A 119 7.96 9.10 -2.07
C HIS A 119 7.60 10.30 -1.16
N TYR A 120 6.91 10.07 -0.01
CA TYR A 120 6.68 11.09 1.02
C TYR A 120 7.80 11.22 2.05
N LEU A 121 8.76 10.30 2.04
CA LEU A 121 9.90 10.23 2.91
C LEU A 121 11.16 10.74 2.18
N ASP A 122 12.15 11.22 2.91
CA ASP A 122 13.47 11.48 2.33
C ASP A 122 14.26 10.19 2.11
N ALA A 123 15.41 10.28 1.42
CA ALA A 123 16.18 9.11 1.05
C ALA A 123 16.65 8.27 2.27
N ALA A 124 17.02 8.93 3.37
CA ALA A 124 17.48 8.23 4.58
C ALA A 124 16.32 7.53 5.29
N GLU A 125 15.17 8.19 5.40
CA GLU A 125 13.94 7.64 5.96
C GLU A 125 13.45 6.44 5.12
N GLN A 126 13.53 6.51 3.78
CA GLN A 126 13.18 5.39 2.89
C GLN A 126 14.06 4.18 3.13
N GLN A 127 15.38 4.39 3.24
CA GLN A 127 16.34 3.31 3.51
C GLN A 127 16.08 2.65 4.87
N LEU A 128 15.76 3.44 5.90
CA LEU A 128 15.41 2.93 7.21
C LEU A 128 14.12 2.11 7.15
N LEU A 129 13.06 2.67 6.57
CA LEU A 129 11.76 2.00 6.45
C LEU A 129 11.87 0.67 5.69
N LEU A 130 12.61 0.63 4.58
CA LEU A 130 12.78 -0.59 3.80
C LEU A 130 13.52 -1.68 4.60
N ARG A 131 14.55 -1.33 5.38
CA ARG A 131 15.24 -2.29 6.27
C ARG A 131 14.31 -2.81 7.38
N GLU A 132 13.60 -1.91 8.02
CA GLU A 132 12.65 -2.26 9.10
C GLU A 132 11.50 -3.12 8.58
N ALA A 133 10.96 -2.81 7.40
CA ALA A 133 9.94 -3.61 6.73
C ALA A 133 10.47 -5.01 6.37
N ALA A 134 11.69 -5.08 5.80
CA ALA A 134 12.31 -6.36 5.45
C ALA A 134 12.55 -7.26 6.67
N ALA A 135 12.94 -6.69 7.82
CA ALA A 135 13.16 -7.45 9.05
C ALA A 135 11.88 -8.13 9.58
N ARG A 136 10.70 -7.60 9.23
CA ARG A 136 9.39 -8.11 9.66
C ARG A 136 8.77 -9.14 8.71
N VAL A 137 9.41 -9.43 7.59
CA VAL A 137 8.95 -10.44 6.65
C VAL A 137 9.26 -11.84 7.21
N ALA A 138 8.23 -12.62 7.48
CA ALA A 138 8.39 -14.01 7.93
C ALA A 138 8.99 -14.91 6.83
N PRO A 139 9.62 -16.05 7.16
CA PRO A 139 9.98 -17.07 6.18
C PRO A 139 8.77 -17.47 5.31
N GLY A 140 8.96 -17.50 4.00
CA GLY A 140 7.88 -17.77 3.03
C GLY A 140 6.90 -16.63 2.77
N ALA A 141 6.95 -15.54 3.58
CA ALA A 141 6.10 -14.37 3.38
C ALA A 141 6.70 -13.38 2.35
N LEU A 142 5.95 -12.32 2.05
CA LEU A 142 6.27 -11.31 1.05
C LEU A 142 6.34 -9.92 1.66
N LEU A 143 7.31 -9.13 1.22
CA LEU A 143 7.21 -7.67 1.24
C LEU A 143 6.74 -7.21 -0.14
N ILE A 144 5.63 -6.49 -0.19
CA ILE A 144 5.10 -5.93 -1.43
C ILE A 144 5.13 -4.40 -1.33
N VAL A 145 5.97 -3.80 -2.16
CA VAL A 145 6.07 -2.34 -2.26
C VAL A 145 5.50 -1.90 -3.61
N ARG A 146 4.56 -0.98 -3.59
CA ARG A 146 4.16 -0.24 -4.79
C ARG A 146 4.62 1.19 -4.64
N ASN A 147 5.40 1.66 -5.60
CA ASN A 147 5.88 3.05 -5.61
C ASN A 147 6.19 3.53 -7.02
N VAL A 148 6.25 4.85 -7.17
CA VAL A 148 6.80 5.51 -8.35
C VAL A 148 8.31 5.40 -8.30
N LEU A 149 8.94 4.89 -9.36
CA LEU A 149 10.40 4.87 -9.48
C LEU A 149 10.90 5.99 -10.38
N ARG A 150 11.97 6.64 -9.97
CA ARG A 150 12.62 7.69 -10.74
C ARG A 150 13.32 7.08 -11.95
N GLU A 151 12.91 7.52 -13.14
CA GLU A 151 13.51 7.09 -14.40
C GLU A 151 13.34 8.18 -15.48
N ARG A 152 14.08 8.04 -16.60
CA ARG A 152 13.97 8.95 -17.75
C ARG A 152 12.81 8.51 -18.67
N SER A 153 11.55 8.66 -18.20
CA SER A 153 10.37 8.34 -19.00
C SER A 153 9.34 9.47 -18.99
N TRP A 154 8.48 9.47 -20.03
CA TRP A 154 7.36 10.41 -20.07
C TRP A 154 6.34 10.12 -18.95
N ARG A 155 6.17 8.85 -18.58
CA ARG A 155 5.30 8.42 -17.48
C ARG A 155 5.75 9.02 -16.15
N PHE A 156 7.04 8.97 -15.86
CA PHE A 156 7.59 9.59 -14.64
C PHE A 156 7.33 11.10 -14.59
N ARG A 157 7.51 11.81 -15.74
CA ARG A 157 7.23 13.25 -15.80
C ARG A 157 5.76 13.58 -15.53
N ILE A 158 4.81 12.80 -16.09
CA ILE A 158 3.38 12.97 -15.82
C ILE A 158 3.07 12.70 -14.34
N THR A 159 3.61 11.62 -13.77
CA THR A 159 3.38 11.29 -12.35
C THR A 159 3.88 12.39 -11.42
N VAL A 160 5.09 12.91 -11.63
CA VAL A 160 5.63 14.02 -10.82
C VAL A 160 4.76 15.28 -10.94
N TRP A 161 4.25 15.56 -12.13
CA TRP A 161 3.37 16.70 -12.34
C TRP A 161 2.03 16.53 -11.60
N GLU A 162 1.43 15.36 -11.69
CA GLU A 162 0.17 15.00 -11.01
C GLU A 162 0.31 15.07 -9.49
N GLU A 163 1.36 14.48 -8.92
CA GLU A 163 1.64 14.53 -7.48
C GLU A 163 1.80 15.97 -6.96
N ARG A 164 2.53 16.82 -7.71
CA ARG A 164 2.69 18.23 -7.37
C ARG A 164 1.38 19.00 -7.48
N PHE A 165 0.56 18.71 -8.49
CA PHE A 165 -0.75 19.31 -8.66
C PHE A 165 -1.70 18.89 -7.53
N ALA A 166 -1.77 17.60 -7.19
CA ALA A 166 -2.58 17.09 -6.09
C ALA A 166 -2.23 17.76 -4.74
N TYR A 167 -0.94 18.00 -4.50
CA TYR A 167 -0.50 18.78 -3.34
C TYR A 167 -0.93 20.25 -3.42
N ALA A 168 -0.76 20.91 -4.56
CA ALA A 168 -1.11 22.32 -4.76
C ALA A 168 -2.61 22.61 -4.53
N VAL A 169 -3.48 21.67 -4.92
CA VAL A 169 -4.94 21.76 -4.68
C VAL A 169 -5.37 21.23 -3.31
N ARG A 170 -4.42 20.96 -2.41
CA ARG A 170 -4.62 20.45 -1.04
C ARG A 170 -5.36 19.10 -0.97
N TRP A 171 -5.34 18.33 -2.04
CA TRP A 171 -5.84 16.96 -2.02
C TRP A 171 -4.93 16.05 -1.18
N MET A 172 -3.61 16.30 -1.21
CA MET A 172 -2.61 15.63 -0.41
C MET A 172 -2.04 16.55 0.68
N ARG A 173 -1.84 16.01 1.87
CA ARG A 173 -1.34 16.78 3.03
C ARG A 173 0.17 16.97 3.03
N THR A 174 0.90 16.04 2.41
CA THR A 174 2.36 16.03 2.39
C THR A 174 2.85 16.05 0.95
N PRO A 175 3.78 16.95 0.57
CA PRO A 175 4.37 16.92 -0.76
C PRO A 175 5.30 15.71 -0.91
N PRO A 176 5.50 15.21 -2.14
CA PRO A 176 6.54 14.21 -2.39
C PRO A 176 7.92 14.83 -2.10
N ARG A 177 8.76 14.10 -1.34
CA ARG A 177 10.10 14.55 -0.91
C ARG A 177 11.20 13.92 -1.75
N HIS A 178 11.13 12.62 -2.02
CA HIS A 178 12.12 11.91 -2.81
C HIS A 178 11.48 10.75 -3.58
N PHE A 179 11.67 10.74 -4.90
CA PHE A 179 11.31 9.58 -5.72
C PHE A 179 12.53 8.67 -5.83
N PRO A 180 12.51 7.47 -5.22
CA PRO A 180 13.65 6.57 -5.29
C PRO A 180 13.82 6.00 -6.69
N ASP A 181 15.03 5.69 -7.08
CA ASP A 181 15.26 4.84 -8.23
C ASP A 181 15.20 3.34 -7.84
N ARG A 182 15.32 2.48 -8.83
CA ARG A 182 15.22 1.03 -8.63
C ARG A 182 16.30 0.51 -7.67
N ALA A 183 17.53 0.97 -7.81
CA ALA A 183 18.64 0.52 -6.99
C ALA A 183 18.48 0.96 -5.53
N GLU A 184 17.98 2.17 -5.29
CA GLU A 184 17.70 2.69 -3.94
C GLU A 184 16.67 1.83 -3.20
N VAL A 185 15.70 1.23 -3.91
CA VAL A 185 14.71 0.33 -3.29
C VAL A 185 15.25 -1.10 -3.14
N GLU A 186 15.93 -1.62 -4.17
CA GLU A 186 16.41 -3.01 -4.15
C GLU A 186 17.57 -3.24 -3.17
N ALA A 187 18.49 -2.27 -3.02
CA ALA A 187 19.71 -2.46 -2.23
C ALA A 187 19.45 -2.86 -0.77
N PRO A 188 18.60 -2.16 0.00
CA PRO A 188 18.33 -2.54 1.40
C PRO A 188 17.60 -3.89 1.52
N LEU A 189 16.76 -4.24 0.53
CA LEU A 189 16.01 -5.50 0.53
C LEU A 189 16.94 -6.70 0.21
N ARG A 190 17.84 -6.54 -0.75
CA ARG A 190 18.87 -7.55 -1.05
C ARG A 190 19.83 -7.74 0.13
N ALA A 191 20.24 -6.65 0.77
CA ALA A 191 21.08 -6.72 1.96
C ALA A 191 20.42 -7.46 3.13
N ALA A 192 19.07 -7.44 3.18
CA ALA A 192 18.27 -8.20 4.15
C ALA A 192 18.03 -9.68 3.72
N GLY A 193 18.63 -10.14 2.62
CA GLY A 193 18.52 -11.51 2.12
C GLY A 193 17.18 -11.83 1.44
N LEU A 194 16.49 -10.83 0.89
CA LEU A 194 15.24 -11.05 0.16
C LEU A 194 15.51 -11.21 -1.34
N ASP A 195 14.81 -12.15 -1.98
CA ASP A 195 14.72 -12.27 -3.43
C ASP A 195 13.72 -11.28 -3.98
N ILE A 196 14.08 -10.51 -5.02
CA ILE A 196 13.30 -9.37 -5.48
C ILE A 196 12.89 -9.53 -6.94
N ASP A 197 11.60 -9.32 -7.20
CA ASP A 197 11.01 -9.17 -8.54
C ASP A 197 10.42 -7.77 -8.68
N VAL A 198 10.83 -7.02 -9.72
CA VAL A 198 10.34 -5.67 -9.99
C VAL A 198 9.63 -5.64 -11.33
N ARG A 199 8.36 -5.29 -11.31
CA ARG A 199 7.54 -5.23 -12.54
C ARG A 199 6.77 -3.92 -12.63
N PRO A 200 6.56 -3.40 -13.85
CA PRO A 200 5.63 -2.30 -14.06
C PRO A 200 4.24 -2.67 -13.56
N LEU A 201 3.58 -1.73 -12.87
CA LEU A 201 2.21 -1.87 -12.39
C LEU A 201 1.36 -0.68 -12.89
N TRP A 202 1.36 -0.45 -14.18
CA TRP A 202 0.75 0.74 -14.78
C TRP A 202 -0.76 0.58 -14.99
N GLY A 203 -1.24 -0.65 -15.22
CA GLY A 203 -2.62 -0.88 -15.63
C GLY A 203 -2.95 -0.06 -16.89
N SER A 204 -4.12 0.57 -16.87
CA SER A 204 -4.55 1.52 -17.91
C SER A 204 -4.20 2.99 -17.61
N THR A 205 -3.40 3.25 -16.57
CA THR A 205 -3.04 4.61 -16.14
C THR A 205 -1.75 5.10 -16.79
N PRO A 206 -1.57 6.43 -16.95
CA PRO A 206 -0.32 6.99 -17.46
C PRO A 206 0.80 7.03 -16.41
N PHE A 207 0.53 6.59 -15.17
CA PHE A 207 1.45 6.75 -14.05
C PHE A 207 2.59 5.72 -14.06
N ASN A 208 3.75 6.17 -13.54
CA ASN A 208 4.98 5.39 -13.50
C ASN A 208 5.08 4.55 -12.21
N SER A 209 4.12 3.65 -12.01
CA SER A 209 4.05 2.80 -10.82
C SER A 209 4.72 1.45 -11.05
N TYR A 210 5.43 0.95 -10.05
CA TYR A 210 6.07 -0.36 -10.06
C TYR A 210 5.63 -1.17 -8.84
N ALA A 211 5.45 -2.46 -9.03
CA ALA A 211 5.36 -3.43 -7.95
C ALA A 211 6.75 -4.04 -7.74
N ILE A 212 7.25 -3.92 -6.53
CA ILE A 212 8.47 -4.57 -6.04
C ILE A 212 8.01 -5.64 -5.06
N VAL A 213 8.17 -6.90 -5.45
CA VAL A 213 7.81 -8.05 -4.62
C VAL A 213 9.08 -8.70 -4.14
N ALA A 214 9.31 -8.63 -2.84
CA ALA A 214 10.49 -9.23 -2.21
C ALA A 214 10.04 -10.40 -1.32
N ARG A 215 10.71 -11.54 -1.45
CA ARG A 215 10.39 -12.79 -0.75
C ARG A 215 11.51 -13.18 0.19
N ARG A 216 11.16 -13.57 1.41
CA ARG A 216 12.06 -14.29 2.30
C ARG A 216 11.94 -15.78 2.02
N ASN A 217 13.05 -16.40 1.66
CA ASN A 217 13.10 -17.84 1.48
C ASN A 217 12.83 -18.54 2.82
N PRO A 218 12.22 -19.75 2.79
CA PRO A 218 11.93 -20.55 3.98
C PRO A 218 13.17 -20.84 4.83
#